data_aa0e3ba2e2f512b9cf40db5d0ddc81a8
#
_entry.id   aa0e3ba2e2f512b9cf40db5d0ddc81a8
#
_cell.length_a   1.000
_cell.length_b   1.000
_cell.length_c   1.000
_cell.angle_alpha   90.00
_cell.angle_beta   90.00
_cell.angle_gamma   90.00
#
_symmetry.space_group_name_H-M   'P 1'
#
loop_
_entity.id
_entity.type
_entity.pdbx_description
1 polymer ?
#
loop_
_entity_poly.entity_id
_entity_poly.type
_entity_poly.pdbx_seq_one_letter_code
_entity_poly.pdbx_strand_id
1 'polypeptide(L)'
;MKINAIDLKIGNIIQHNNALWKVTKLSHTQPGKGGAYIQAEMKNITNQSKLNERFRSAESIEKIRAEEIDHQFLFRSGDDFTFMNNQTYEQIVLNTNQVNEETAKFLQDGMEVSIEFYDEKPMTVNPPENLVVEIAETEAVVKGQTASSSYKPALLTLSLIHI
;
A
#
# COMPACT_ATOMS: atom_id res chain seq x y z
N MET A 1 -5.18 -19.14 -6.70
CA MET A 1 -5.66 -20.21 -5.78
C MET A 1 -7.15 -20.02 -5.54
N LYS A 2 -7.94 -21.01 -5.83
CA LYS A 2 -9.40 -20.92 -5.63
C LYS A 2 -9.76 -21.23 -4.17
N ILE A 3 -10.57 -20.38 -3.58
CA ILE A 3 -11.11 -20.56 -2.24
C ILE A 3 -12.63 -20.39 -2.26
N ASN A 4 -13.30 -20.86 -1.23
CA ASN A 4 -14.72 -20.57 -1.06
C ASN A 4 -14.91 -19.18 -0.46
N ALA A 5 -16.02 -18.53 -0.79
CA ALA A 5 -16.29 -17.19 -0.26
C ALA A 5 -16.30 -17.14 1.27
N ILE A 6 -16.69 -18.22 1.93
CA ILE A 6 -16.67 -18.31 3.40
C ILE A 6 -15.26 -18.20 3.98
N ASP A 7 -14.24 -18.54 3.21
CA ASP A 7 -12.85 -18.49 3.63
C ASP A 7 -12.19 -17.11 3.39
N LEU A 8 -12.94 -16.16 2.82
CA LEU A 8 -12.45 -14.81 2.64
C LEU A 8 -12.15 -14.13 3.98
N LYS A 9 -11.08 -13.35 3.97
CA LYS A 9 -10.68 -12.52 5.12
C LYS A 9 -10.41 -11.10 4.67
N ILE A 10 -10.55 -10.15 5.58
CA ILE A 10 -10.17 -8.76 5.33
C ILE A 10 -8.69 -8.70 4.99
N GLY A 11 -8.35 -7.96 3.94
CA GLY A 11 -6.98 -7.85 3.43
C GLY A 11 -6.64 -8.83 2.31
N ASN A 12 -7.49 -9.82 2.03
CA ASN A 12 -7.27 -10.73 0.90
C ASN A 12 -7.40 -9.97 -0.42
N ILE A 13 -6.59 -10.38 -1.39
CA ILE A 13 -6.67 -9.91 -2.77
C ILE A 13 -7.37 -10.98 -3.60
N ILE A 14 -8.39 -10.57 -4.34
CA ILE A 14 -9.16 -11.49 -5.19
C ILE A 14 -9.22 -10.94 -6.62
N GLN A 15 -9.36 -11.85 -7.56
CA GLN A 15 -9.67 -11.50 -8.93
C GLN A 15 -11.19 -11.58 -9.14
N HIS A 16 -11.79 -10.48 -9.57
CA HIS A 16 -13.21 -10.37 -9.83
C HIS A 16 -13.46 -9.40 -10.98
N ASN A 17 -14.30 -9.78 -11.94
CA ASN A 17 -14.62 -8.97 -13.12
C ASN A 17 -13.38 -8.44 -13.85
N ASN A 18 -12.39 -9.30 -14.08
CA ASN A 18 -11.11 -8.96 -14.73
C ASN A 18 -10.30 -7.87 -14.03
N ALA A 19 -10.51 -7.66 -12.76
CA ALA A 19 -9.79 -6.70 -11.94
C ALA A 19 -9.34 -7.32 -10.61
N LEU A 20 -8.35 -6.72 -9.99
CA LEU A 20 -7.87 -7.11 -8.67
C LEU A 20 -8.50 -6.24 -7.61
N TRP A 21 -9.02 -6.86 -6.58
CA TRP A 21 -9.74 -6.22 -5.49
C TRP A 21 -9.18 -6.62 -4.14
N LYS A 22 -8.99 -5.65 -3.27
CA LYS A 22 -8.63 -5.89 -1.88
C LYS A 22 -9.88 -5.85 -1.03
N VAL A 23 -10.11 -6.90 -0.25
CA VAL A 23 -11.24 -6.99 0.65
C VAL A 23 -11.03 -6.06 1.84
N THR A 24 -11.92 -5.09 2.04
CA THR A 24 -11.83 -4.09 3.12
C THR A 24 -12.80 -4.37 4.25
N LYS A 25 -13.98 -4.93 3.94
CA LYS A 25 -14.97 -5.33 4.94
C LYS A 25 -15.66 -6.62 4.52
N LEU A 26 -16.02 -7.43 5.50
CA LEU A 26 -16.78 -8.65 5.31
C LEU A 26 -17.96 -8.68 6.27
N SER A 27 -19.12 -9.11 5.75
CA SER A 27 -20.31 -9.37 6.53
C SER A 27 -20.85 -10.75 6.16
N HIS A 28 -20.95 -11.64 7.13
CA HIS A 28 -21.50 -12.97 6.95
C HIS A 28 -22.96 -12.99 7.39
N THR A 29 -23.85 -13.29 6.47
CA THR A 29 -25.28 -13.36 6.75
C THR A 29 -25.80 -14.76 6.47
N GLN A 30 -26.48 -15.32 7.46
CA GLN A 30 -27.16 -16.60 7.34
C GLN A 30 -28.65 -16.36 7.57
N PRO A 31 -29.43 -16.16 6.50
CA PRO A 31 -30.87 -15.96 6.64
C PRO A 31 -31.55 -17.24 7.12
N GLY A 32 -32.68 -17.09 7.82
CA GLY A 32 -33.48 -18.24 8.33
C GLY A 32 -34.09 -19.10 7.23
N LYS A 33 -34.23 -18.57 6.02
CA LYS A 33 -34.63 -19.27 4.80
C LYS A 33 -33.66 -18.91 3.69
N GLY A 34 -33.04 -19.92 3.07
CA GLY A 34 -32.07 -19.74 1.98
C GLY A 34 -30.64 -20.03 2.40
N GLY A 35 -29.71 -19.98 1.44
CA GLY A 35 -28.29 -20.22 1.68
C GLY A 35 -27.59 -19.03 2.34
N ALA A 36 -26.57 -19.32 3.15
CA ALA A 36 -25.69 -18.30 3.69
C ALA A 36 -24.97 -17.54 2.58
N TYR A 37 -24.75 -16.26 2.78
CA TYR A 37 -23.98 -15.45 1.85
C TYR A 37 -23.00 -14.54 2.60
N ILE A 38 -21.99 -14.09 1.86
CA ILE A 38 -21.00 -13.15 2.35
C ILE A 38 -21.08 -11.88 1.52
N GLN A 39 -21.25 -10.76 2.20
CA GLN A 39 -21.18 -9.45 1.58
C GLN A 39 -19.78 -8.88 1.80
N ALA A 40 -19.06 -8.66 0.70
CA ALA A 40 -17.71 -8.14 0.71
C ALA A 40 -17.69 -6.71 0.18
N GLU A 41 -17.14 -5.79 0.95
CA GLU A 41 -16.75 -4.48 0.46
C GLU A 41 -15.30 -4.57 0.02
N MET A 42 -15.03 -4.20 -1.21
CA MET A 42 -13.73 -4.34 -1.83
C MET A 42 -13.31 -3.03 -2.47
N LYS A 43 -12.00 -2.84 -2.53
CA LYS A 43 -11.38 -1.68 -3.17
C LYS A 43 -10.52 -2.14 -4.34
N ASN A 44 -10.74 -1.54 -5.50
CA ASN A 44 -9.90 -1.83 -6.67
C ASN A 44 -8.48 -1.35 -6.43
N ILE A 45 -7.50 -2.21 -6.72
CA ILE A 45 -6.09 -1.89 -6.47
C ILE A 45 -5.59 -0.82 -7.43
N THR A 46 -6.07 -0.82 -8.67
CA THR A 46 -5.58 0.07 -9.72
C THR A 46 -6.21 1.47 -9.65
N ASN A 47 -7.55 1.54 -9.59
CA ASN A 47 -8.28 2.81 -9.67
C ASN A 47 -8.88 3.27 -8.34
N GLN A 48 -8.68 2.51 -7.27
CA GLN A 48 -9.18 2.81 -5.92
C GLN A 48 -10.70 2.87 -5.79
N SER A 49 -11.46 2.41 -6.79
CA SER A 49 -12.91 2.36 -6.70
C SER A 49 -13.38 1.32 -5.69
N LYS A 50 -14.53 1.59 -5.08
CA LYS A 50 -15.15 0.67 -4.12
C LYS A 50 -16.25 -0.14 -4.79
N LEU A 51 -16.34 -1.41 -4.42
CA LEU A 51 -17.37 -2.32 -4.87
C LEU A 51 -17.90 -3.12 -3.69
N ASN A 52 -19.21 -3.22 -3.60
CA ASN A 52 -19.88 -4.15 -2.68
C ASN A 52 -20.41 -5.32 -3.51
N GLU A 53 -19.98 -6.50 -3.20
CA GLU A 53 -20.39 -7.71 -3.89
C GLU A 53 -20.92 -8.74 -2.90
N ARG A 54 -21.91 -9.49 -3.32
CA ARG A 54 -22.50 -10.58 -2.53
C ARG A 54 -22.07 -11.91 -3.15
N PHE A 55 -21.45 -12.74 -2.35
CA PHE A 55 -21.04 -14.08 -2.73
C PHE A 55 -21.80 -15.12 -1.94
N ARG A 56 -22.15 -16.23 -2.57
CA ARG A 56 -22.65 -17.39 -1.84
C ARG A 56 -21.51 -18.02 -1.06
N SER A 57 -21.80 -18.55 0.14
CA SER A 57 -20.74 -19.13 1.00
C SER A 57 -19.90 -20.19 0.31
N ALA A 58 -20.50 -21.00 -0.55
CA ALA A 58 -19.82 -22.04 -1.31
C ALA A 58 -19.30 -21.57 -2.68
N GLU A 59 -19.46 -20.31 -3.02
CA GLU A 59 -18.99 -19.78 -4.30
C GLU A 59 -17.46 -19.78 -4.35
N SER A 60 -16.92 -20.22 -5.48
CA SER A 60 -15.48 -20.25 -5.71
C SER A 60 -14.97 -18.88 -6.13
N ILE A 61 -13.96 -18.40 -5.43
CA ILE A 61 -13.34 -17.10 -5.69
C ILE A 61 -11.85 -17.31 -5.93
N GLU A 62 -11.31 -16.64 -6.95
CA GLU A 62 -9.88 -16.66 -7.21
C GLU A 62 -9.15 -15.71 -6.26
N LYS A 63 -8.43 -16.30 -5.31
CA LYS A 63 -7.57 -15.54 -4.39
C LYS A 63 -6.18 -15.40 -4.98
N ILE A 64 -5.66 -14.18 -4.97
CA ILE A 64 -4.32 -13.87 -5.44
C ILE A 64 -3.37 -13.90 -4.26
N ARG A 65 -2.25 -14.57 -4.44
CA ARG A 65 -1.19 -14.61 -3.44
C ARG A 65 -0.49 -13.26 -3.39
N ALA A 66 -0.52 -12.63 -2.22
CA ALA A 66 0.21 -11.42 -1.95
C ALA A 66 1.45 -11.72 -1.12
N GLU A 67 2.61 -11.27 -1.56
CA GLU A 67 3.86 -11.34 -0.82
C GLU A 67 4.42 -9.93 -0.67
N GLU A 68 4.92 -9.63 0.52
CA GLU A 68 5.62 -8.39 0.80
C GLU A 68 7.11 -8.71 0.91
N ILE A 69 7.92 -8.08 0.08
CA ILE A 69 9.36 -8.33 0.00
C ILE A 69 10.11 -7.02 0.16
N ASP A 70 11.08 -7.03 1.05
CA ASP A 70 11.91 -5.86 1.32
C ASP A 70 12.87 -5.59 0.16
N HIS A 71 12.88 -4.35 -0.30
CA HIS A 71 13.72 -3.85 -1.36
C HIS A 71 14.44 -2.58 -0.93
N GLN A 72 15.52 -2.28 -1.60
CA GLN A 72 16.23 -1.02 -1.46
C GLN A 72 16.00 -0.17 -2.71
N PHE A 73 15.57 1.06 -2.52
CA PHE A 73 15.49 2.02 -3.62
C PHE A 73 16.90 2.45 -4.02
N LEU A 74 17.26 2.27 -5.27
CA LEU A 74 18.59 2.60 -5.78
C LEU A 74 18.64 4.01 -6.36
N PHE A 75 17.84 4.26 -7.40
CA PHE A 75 17.81 5.57 -8.07
C PHE A 75 16.55 5.73 -8.92
N ARG A 76 16.27 6.98 -9.26
CA ARG A 76 15.21 7.34 -10.21
C ARG A 76 15.84 7.79 -11.51
N SER A 77 15.32 7.31 -12.63
CA SER A 77 15.69 7.75 -13.97
C SER A 77 14.43 8.16 -14.74
N GLY A 78 14.19 9.47 -14.83
CA GLY A 78 12.93 9.97 -15.42
C GLY A 78 11.71 9.49 -14.66
N ASP A 79 10.88 8.69 -15.32
CA ASP A 79 9.67 8.10 -14.74
C ASP A 79 9.88 6.69 -14.19
N ASP A 80 11.10 6.18 -14.25
CA ASP A 80 11.45 4.85 -13.81
C ASP A 80 12.17 4.88 -12.46
N PHE A 81 11.76 3.98 -11.58
CA PHE A 81 12.35 3.79 -10.26
C PHE A 81 12.99 2.40 -10.20
N THR A 82 14.26 2.34 -9.84
CA THR A 82 14.99 1.08 -9.72
C THR A 82 15.09 0.66 -8.27
N PHE A 83 14.68 -0.58 -8.00
CA PHE A 83 14.75 -1.19 -6.68
C PHE A 83 15.57 -2.47 -6.73
N MET A 84 16.23 -2.79 -5.65
CA MET A 84 16.99 -4.02 -5.50
C MET A 84 16.41 -4.86 -4.34
N ASN A 85 16.17 -6.13 -4.62
CA ASN A 85 15.74 -7.08 -3.60
C ASN A 85 16.86 -7.27 -2.56
N ASN A 86 16.53 -7.10 -1.27
CA ASN A 86 17.52 -7.19 -0.20
C ASN A 86 18.05 -8.60 0.04
N GLN A 87 17.38 -9.63 -0.46
CA GLN A 87 17.77 -11.03 -0.29
C GLN A 87 18.49 -11.60 -1.51
N THR A 88 17.92 -11.36 -2.70
CA THR A 88 18.44 -11.94 -3.95
C THR A 88 19.33 -10.99 -4.71
N TYR A 89 19.35 -9.70 -4.37
CA TYR A 89 20.07 -8.62 -5.07
C TYR A 89 19.61 -8.42 -6.51
N GLU A 90 18.48 -8.98 -6.89
CA GLU A 90 17.88 -8.72 -8.19
C GLU A 90 17.33 -7.31 -8.26
N GLN A 91 17.51 -6.66 -9.39
CA GLN A 91 17.00 -5.33 -9.64
C GLN A 91 15.68 -5.39 -10.42
N ILE A 92 14.73 -4.56 -10.01
CA ILE A 92 13.47 -4.38 -10.73
C ILE A 92 13.27 -2.89 -11.01
N VAL A 93 12.61 -2.60 -12.12
CA VAL A 93 12.26 -1.23 -12.51
C VAL A 93 10.75 -1.07 -12.48
N LEU A 94 10.28 -0.08 -11.75
CA LEU A 94 8.87 0.29 -11.66
C LEU A 94 8.69 1.69 -12.22
N ASN A 95 7.58 1.92 -12.91
CA ASN A 95 7.26 3.24 -13.44
C ASN A 95 6.35 4.04 -12.50
N THR A 96 6.11 5.30 -12.83
CA THR A 96 5.26 6.19 -12.04
C THR A 96 3.83 5.72 -11.87
N ASN A 97 3.34 4.84 -12.74
CA ASN A 97 2.00 4.25 -12.59
C ASN A 97 1.94 3.21 -11.48
N GLN A 98 3.06 2.60 -11.15
CA GLN A 98 3.18 1.57 -10.11
C GLN A 98 3.61 2.14 -8.77
N VAL A 99 4.35 3.24 -8.79
CA VAL A 99 4.78 3.95 -7.58
C VAL A 99 3.85 5.12 -7.33
N ASN A 100 3.21 5.16 -6.16
CA ASN A 100 2.33 6.25 -5.78
C ASN A 100 3.12 7.57 -5.74
N GLU A 101 2.54 8.66 -6.22
CA GLU A 101 3.17 9.99 -6.22
C GLU A 101 3.61 10.42 -4.82
N GLU A 102 2.82 10.13 -3.81
CA GLU A 102 3.17 10.45 -2.43
C GLU A 102 4.41 9.69 -1.98
N THR A 103 4.45 8.39 -2.29
CA THR A 103 5.62 7.55 -1.98
C THR A 103 6.84 8.02 -2.75
N ALA A 104 6.68 8.37 -4.02
CA ALA A 104 7.78 8.85 -4.87
C ALA A 104 8.47 10.10 -4.31
N LYS A 105 7.72 10.97 -3.64
CA LYS A 105 8.27 12.19 -3.01
C LYS A 105 9.19 11.89 -1.83
N PHE A 106 9.01 10.76 -1.17
CA PHE A 106 9.79 10.37 0.00
C PHE A 106 10.94 9.42 -0.30
N LEU A 107 11.04 8.91 -1.54
CA LEU A 107 12.09 7.99 -1.91
C LEU A 107 13.46 8.69 -1.96
N GLN A 108 14.42 8.13 -1.24
CA GLN A 108 15.83 8.54 -1.26
C GLN A 108 16.69 7.37 -1.70
N ASP A 109 17.79 7.67 -2.37
CA ASP A 109 18.78 6.67 -2.76
C ASP A 109 19.23 5.86 -1.53
N GLY A 110 19.11 4.55 -1.61
CA GLY A 110 19.44 3.64 -0.52
C GLY A 110 18.35 3.42 0.52
N MET A 111 17.16 4.02 0.37
CA MET A 111 16.04 3.83 1.28
C MET A 111 15.49 2.40 1.18
N GLU A 112 15.21 1.80 2.33
CA GLU A 112 14.50 0.53 2.40
C GLU A 112 13.01 0.74 2.25
N VAL A 113 12.39 -0.06 1.38
CA VAL A 113 10.94 -0.06 1.15
C VAL A 113 10.45 -1.49 1.10
N SER A 114 9.17 -1.72 1.33
CA SER A 114 8.57 -3.00 1.03
C SER A 114 7.74 -2.91 -0.25
N ILE A 115 7.84 -3.94 -1.08
CA ILE A 115 7.08 -4.03 -2.32
C ILE A 115 6.13 -5.23 -2.21
N GLU A 116 4.84 -4.96 -2.41
CA GLU A 116 3.83 -6.01 -2.49
C GLU A 116 3.81 -6.60 -3.89
N PHE A 117 3.95 -7.90 -3.97
CA PHE A 117 3.85 -8.68 -5.19
C PHE A 117 2.56 -9.49 -5.18
N TYR A 118 1.81 -9.41 -6.25
CA TYR A 118 0.63 -10.23 -6.48
C TYR A 118 0.92 -11.18 -7.63
N ASP A 119 0.98 -12.50 -7.33
CA ASP A 119 1.39 -13.52 -8.30
C ASP A 119 2.70 -13.17 -9.01
N GLU A 120 3.72 -12.83 -8.24
CA GLU A 120 5.07 -12.45 -8.73
C GLU A 120 5.15 -11.13 -9.49
N LYS A 121 4.07 -10.37 -9.57
CA LYS A 121 4.06 -9.03 -10.18
C LYS A 121 4.12 -7.95 -9.12
N PRO A 122 5.08 -7.01 -9.21
CA PRO A 122 5.12 -5.89 -8.28
C PRO A 122 3.92 -4.95 -8.51
N MET A 123 3.17 -4.66 -7.45
CA MET A 123 1.96 -3.86 -7.55
C MET A 123 2.00 -2.57 -6.72
N THR A 124 2.55 -2.64 -5.53
CA THR A 124 2.53 -1.50 -4.61
C THR A 124 3.86 -1.37 -3.89
N VAL A 125 4.37 -0.14 -3.80
CA VAL A 125 5.57 0.20 -3.04
C VAL A 125 5.11 0.90 -1.76
N ASN A 126 5.48 0.34 -0.61
CA ASN A 126 5.17 0.89 0.69
C ASN A 126 6.44 1.48 1.30
N PRO A 127 6.44 2.78 1.66
CA PRO A 127 7.56 3.36 2.40
C PRO A 127 7.65 2.76 3.80
N PRO A 128 8.81 2.88 4.48
CA PRO A 128 8.93 2.44 5.85
C PRO A 128 7.97 3.22 6.75
N GLU A 129 7.48 2.58 7.81
CA GLU A 129 6.58 3.22 8.78
C GLU A 129 7.20 4.46 9.42
N ASN A 130 8.50 4.43 9.62
CA ASN A 130 9.25 5.53 10.20
C ASN A 130 10.28 6.01 9.19
N LEU A 131 10.12 7.25 8.76
CA LEU A 131 11.03 7.89 7.82
C LEU A 131 11.94 8.86 8.58
N VAL A 132 13.24 8.61 8.49
CA VAL A 132 14.25 9.55 9.00
C VAL A 132 14.59 10.52 7.88
N VAL A 133 14.28 11.78 8.06
CA VAL A 133 14.59 12.83 7.11
C VAL A 133 15.45 13.89 7.76
N GLU A 134 16.32 14.51 6.97
CA GLU A 134 17.11 15.64 7.42
C GLU A 134 16.26 16.92 7.32
N ILE A 135 16.30 17.71 8.39
CA ILE A 135 15.62 19.02 8.39
C ILE A 135 16.52 20.02 7.68
N ALA A 136 16.05 20.50 6.51
CA ALA A 136 16.81 21.45 5.71
C ALA A 136 16.76 22.87 6.29
N GLU A 137 15.62 23.25 6.84
CA GLU A 137 15.39 24.57 7.40
C GLU A 137 14.36 24.52 8.52
N THR A 138 14.62 25.19 9.62
CA THR A 138 13.65 25.38 10.72
C THR A 138 13.73 26.82 11.22
N GLU A 139 12.57 27.36 11.58
CA GLU A 139 12.52 28.64 12.28
C GLU A 139 13.08 28.52 13.70
N ALA A 140 13.83 29.54 14.10
CA ALA A 140 14.34 29.60 15.47
C ALA A 140 13.20 29.84 16.46
N VAL A 141 13.18 29.06 17.54
CA VAL A 141 12.24 29.24 18.64
C VAL A 141 12.82 30.24 19.63
N VAL A 142 12.03 31.26 19.95
CA VAL A 142 12.47 32.27 20.95
C VAL A 142 12.49 31.65 22.32
N LYS A 143 13.63 31.82 23.02
CA LYS A 143 13.83 31.31 24.38
C LYS A 143 12.83 31.96 25.34
N GLY A 144 12.07 31.14 26.06
CA GLY A 144 11.06 31.60 27.03
C GLY A 144 9.62 31.41 26.58
N GLN A 145 9.38 30.94 25.38
CA GLN A 145 8.04 30.50 24.96
C GLN A 145 7.65 29.22 25.73
N THR A 146 6.36 29.13 26.08
CA THR A 146 5.83 27.95 26.75
C THR A 146 5.91 26.73 25.85
N ALA A 147 6.38 25.63 26.38
CA ALA A 147 6.62 24.39 25.63
C ALA A 147 5.34 23.84 24.96
N SER A 148 4.18 24.09 25.53
CA SER A 148 2.88 23.62 25.02
C SER A 148 2.43 24.26 23.71
N SER A 149 3.04 25.36 23.28
CA SER A 149 2.65 26.10 22.08
C SER A 149 3.71 26.10 20.99
N SER A 150 4.78 25.34 21.15
CA SER A 150 5.95 25.43 20.28
C SER A 150 5.93 24.44 19.14
N TYR A 151 4.95 24.54 18.27
CA TYR A 151 5.08 23.98 16.94
C TYR A 151 5.78 25.00 16.06
N LYS A 152 6.90 24.61 15.47
CA LYS A 152 7.58 25.43 14.49
C LYS A 152 7.55 24.76 13.13
N PRO A 153 7.34 25.52 12.04
CA PRO A 153 7.41 24.94 10.71
C PRO A 153 8.84 24.52 10.39
N ALA A 154 8.96 23.40 9.68
CA ALA A 154 10.23 22.90 9.20
C ALA A 154 10.08 22.41 7.76
N LEU A 155 11.08 22.70 6.93
CA LEU A 155 11.19 22.17 5.58
C LEU A 155 12.04 20.91 5.59
N LEU A 156 11.50 19.84 5.05
CA LEU A 156 12.22 18.57 4.90
C LEU A 156 12.94 18.55 3.55
N THR A 157 14.11 17.88 3.51
CA THR A 157 14.93 17.80 2.30
C THR A 157 14.27 17.06 1.13
N LEU A 158 13.34 16.14 1.42
CA LEU A 158 12.69 15.31 0.41
C LEU A 158 11.46 15.94 -0.20
N SER A 159 10.77 16.79 0.53
CA SER A 159 9.58 17.45 0.05
C SER A 159 9.32 18.73 0.84
N LEU A 160 8.52 19.61 0.26
CA LEU A 160 8.07 20.83 0.92
C LEU A 160 6.95 20.52 1.91
N ILE A 161 7.29 19.80 2.97
CA ILE A 161 6.36 19.48 4.05
C ILE A 161 6.64 20.44 5.21
N HIS A 162 5.61 21.11 5.64
CA HIS A 162 5.65 21.95 6.84
C HIS A 162 5.18 21.11 8.03
N ILE A 163 6.01 21.10 9.03
CA ILE A 163 5.75 20.41 10.30
C ILE A 163 5.58 21.44 11.40
#